data_e7c15d4d1cf28bbe9b76eb8fcce4043d
#
_entry.id   e7c15d4d1cf28bbe9b76eb8fcce4043d
#
_cell.length_a   1.000
_cell.length_b   1.000
_cell.length_c   1.000
_cell.angle_alpha   90.00
_cell.angle_beta   90.00
_cell.angle_gamma   90.00
#
_symmetry.space_group_name_H-M   'P 1'
#
loop_
_entity.id
_entity.type
_entity.pdbx_description
1 polymer ?
#
loop_
_entity_poly.entity_id
_entity_poly.type
_entity_poly.pdbx_seq_one_letter_code
_entity_poly.pdbx_strand_id
1 'polypeptide(L)'
;MTARILFVGAGPGAADLLTLRAVNAIAAADVVIWASSLVHEDVLEHAPADAEVLDSKVLTLEDVLAVYRRAKEQGLTVTRIHSGDPSVYGAMQEQLDAVDELGIAWEIIPGVTSVAATAAAVGRELTIPEIAQSVVFTRMATRTPMPAGEQLRDLARHGTTMALFLSAARPNRLQTELLEGGYGPDTPCVVGYRVSWPDERIVTCRLDELAATIRQLQVTMHTLVLVGPALHARGTRSNLYSPAFAHTYRPARDDAAAAHVPAIADDLGTQAVTS
;
A
#
# COMPACT_ATOMS: atom_id res chain seq x y z
N MET A 1 34.95 -4.73 5.93
CA MET A 1 33.57 -5.28 6.04
C MET A 1 33.11 -5.72 4.65
N THR A 2 32.16 -6.63 4.54
CA THR A 2 31.65 -7.08 3.22
C THR A 2 30.52 -6.15 2.82
N ALA A 3 30.49 -5.69 1.57
CA ALA A 3 29.42 -4.83 1.08
C ALA A 3 28.03 -5.49 1.21
N ARG A 4 27.03 -4.68 1.49
CA ARG A 4 25.65 -5.14 1.65
C ARG A 4 24.66 -4.09 1.17
N ILE A 5 23.59 -4.54 0.48
CA ILE A 5 22.50 -3.67 0.05
C ILE A 5 21.21 -4.08 0.79
N LEU A 6 20.58 -3.12 1.47
CA LEU A 6 19.34 -3.31 2.21
C LEU A 6 18.22 -2.55 1.50
N PHE A 7 17.24 -3.27 0.92
CA PHE A 7 16.04 -2.68 0.33
C PHE A 7 14.98 -2.55 1.42
N VAL A 8 14.66 -1.32 1.81
CA VAL A 8 13.87 -1.02 3.01
C VAL A 8 12.56 -0.37 2.65
N GLY A 9 11.45 -0.93 3.14
CA GLY A 9 10.14 -0.30 3.08
C GLY A 9 10.00 0.78 4.16
N ALA A 10 9.79 2.02 3.73
CA ALA A 10 9.62 3.17 4.62
C ALA A 10 8.19 3.30 5.21
N GLY A 11 7.29 2.39 4.85
CA GLY A 11 5.89 2.56 5.24
C GLY A 11 5.17 3.64 4.43
N PRO A 12 3.94 4.00 4.82
CA PRO A 12 3.06 4.88 4.05
C PRO A 12 3.40 6.36 4.17
N GLY A 13 4.11 6.76 5.23
CA GLY A 13 4.46 8.17 5.46
C GLY A 13 5.03 8.45 6.85
N ALA A 14 4.25 8.20 7.90
CA ALA A 14 4.68 8.44 9.28
C ALA A 14 5.86 7.56 9.68
N ALA A 15 6.87 8.14 10.32
CA ALA A 15 8.10 7.44 10.69
C ALA A 15 7.87 6.36 11.77
N ASP A 16 6.84 6.47 12.60
CA ASP A 16 6.45 5.46 13.58
C ASP A 16 5.81 4.21 12.97
N LEU A 17 5.50 4.23 11.67
CA LEU A 17 5.08 3.07 10.88
C LEU A 17 6.25 2.32 10.22
N LEU A 18 7.49 2.73 10.46
CA LEU A 18 8.66 1.94 10.13
C LEU A 18 8.68 0.65 10.94
N THR A 19 9.08 -0.45 10.31
CA THR A 19 9.37 -1.65 11.10
C THR A 19 10.63 -1.46 11.91
N LEU A 20 10.74 -2.11 13.07
CA LEU A 20 11.98 -2.07 13.88
C LEU A 20 13.21 -2.53 13.06
N ARG A 21 13.02 -3.47 12.14
CA ARG A 21 14.09 -3.92 11.24
C ARG A 21 14.49 -2.82 10.26
N ALA A 22 13.53 -2.05 9.75
CA ALA A 22 13.80 -0.91 8.88
C ALA A 22 14.60 0.17 9.60
N VAL A 23 14.22 0.52 10.83
CA VAL A 23 14.97 1.46 11.67
C VAL A 23 16.42 1.01 11.86
N ASN A 24 16.61 -0.26 12.24
CA ASN A 24 17.96 -0.82 12.45
C ASN A 24 18.78 -0.83 11.15
N ALA A 25 18.16 -1.08 10.00
CA ALA A 25 18.82 -1.09 8.70
C ALA A 25 19.27 0.33 8.29
N ILE A 26 18.42 1.33 8.54
CA ILE A 26 18.76 2.74 8.27
C ILE A 26 19.89 3.19 9.19
N ALA A 27 19.83 2.82 10.48
CA ALA A 27 20.85 3.19 11.46
C ALA A 27 22.23 2.53 11.23
N ALA A 28 22.29 1.46 10.44
CA ALA A 28 23.53 0.76 10.09
C ALA A 28 24.10 1.17 8.72
N ALA A 29 23.51 2.16 8.04
CA ALA A 29 23.89 2.53 6.69
C ALA A 29 25.13 3.44 6.65
N ASP A 30 26.06 3.14 5.75
CA ASP A 30 27.10 4.07 5.32
C ASP A 30 26.58 5.02 4.22
N VAL A 31 25.63 4.50 3.40
CA VAL A 31 24.98 5.27 2.33
C VAL A 31 23.47 5.01 2.39
N VAL A 32 22.68 6.08 2.37
CA VAL A 32 21.22 6.03 2.28
C VAL A 32 20.79 6.57 0.92
N ILE A 33 20.07 5.76 0.15
CA ILE A 33 19.44 6.20 -1.10
C ILE A 33 17.91 6.22 -0.86
N TRP A 34 17.30 7.38 -0.95
CA TRP A 34 15.87 7.57 -0.71
C TRP A 34 15.21 8.43 -1.78
N ALA A 35 13.90 8.48 -1.84
CA ALA A 35 13.17 9.31 -2.80
C ALA A 35 12.39 10.40 -2.05
N SER A 36 12.92 11.63 -1.98
CA SER A 36 12.27 12.75 -1.31
C SER A 36 10.88 13.08 -1.87
N SER A 37 10.61 12.66 -3.10
CA SER A 37 9.30 12.83 -3.74
C SER A 37 8.23 11.84 -3.26
N LEU A 38 8.60 10.77 -2.51
CA LEU A 38 7.70 9.68 -2.15
C LEU A 38 7.79 9.26 -0.67
N VAL A 39 8.85 9.63 0.02
CA VAL A 39 9.15 9.23 1.40
C VAL A 39 9.33 10.48 2.23
N HIS A 40 8.72 10.51 3.42
CA HIS A 40 8.85 11.65 4.35
C HIS A 40 10.27 11.72 4.91
N GLU A 41 10.78 12.94 5.11
CA GLU A 41 12.16 13.17 5.55
C GLU A 41 12.46 12.66 6.98
N ASP A 42 11.46 12.56 7.83
CA ASP A 42 11.61 12.03 9.20
C ASP A 42 12.22 10.63 9.26
N VAL A 43 12.13 9.84 8.19
CA VAL A 43 12.79 8.52 8.14
C VAL A 43 14.31 8.63 8.18
N LEU A 44 14.86 9.77 7.78
CA LEU A 44 16.31 10.03 7.80
C LEU A 44 16.86 10.33 9.19
N GLU A 45 16.00 10.65 10.18
CA GLU A 45 16.42 10.84 11.57
C GLU A 45 17.07 9.59 12.17
N HIS A 46 16.80 8.43 11.58
CA HIS A 46 17.43 7.16 11.99
C HIS A 46 18.78 6.91 11.31
N ALA A 47 19.17 7.70 10.31
CA ALA A 47 20.45 7.52 9.64
C ALA A 47 21.61 8.08 10.49
N PRO A 48 22.79 7.44 10.43
CA PRO A 48 24.00 8.00 11.06
C PRO A 48 24.29 9.41 10.52
N ALA A 49 24.79 10.29 11.39
CA ALA A 49 25.09 11.67 11.02
C ALA A 49 26.19 11.80 9.94
N ASP A 50 27.03 10.79 9.81
CA ASP A 50 28.10 10.67 8.82
C ASP A 50 27.72 9.83 7.59
N ALA A 51 26.50 9.30 7.54
CA ALA A 51 26.02 8.58 6.37
C ALA A 51 25.84 9.52 5.17
N GLU A 52 26.29 9.07 4.00
CA GLU A 52 26.01 9.77 2.74
C GLU A 52 24.53 9.59 2.37
N VAL A 53 23.78 10.68 2.21
CA VAL A 53 22.35 10.66 1.85
C VAL A 53 22.16 11.12 0.40
N LEU A 54 21.61 10.25 -0.45
CA LEU A 54 21.37 10.48 -1.88
C LEU A 54 19.88 10.48 -2.18
N ASP A 55 19.41 11.56 -2.84
CA ASP A 55 18.01 11.66 -3.28
C ASP A 55 17.81 11.07 -4.66
N SER A 56 17.18 9.91 -4.71
CA SER A 56 16.96 9.17 -5.97
C SER A 56 15.91 9.78 -6.91
N LYS A 57 15.23 10.86 -6.53
CA LYS A 57 14.28 11.53 -7.45
C LYS A 57 14.97 12.10 -8.71
N VAL A 58 16.29 12.30 -8.66
CA VAL A 58 17.11 12.83 -9.76
C VAL A 58 18.12 11.81 -10.30
N LEU A 59 18.17 10.60 -9.74
CA LEU A 59 19.09 9.54 -10.14
C LEU A 59 18.45 8.62 -11.18
N THR A 60 19.27 8.18 -12.14
CA THR A 60 18.95 7.07 -13.03
C THR A 60 19.29 5.73 -12.36
N LEU A 61 18.90 4.62 -13.00
CA LEU A 61 19.33 3.28 -12.54
C LEU A 61 20.86 3.17 -12.56
N GLU A 62 21.49 3.67 -13.61
CA GLU A 62 22.95 3.65 -13.78
C GLU A 62 23.67 4.38 -12.65
N ASP A 63 23.14 5.51 -12.18
CA ASP A 63 23.68 6.26 -11.03
C ASP A 63 23.56 5.42 -9.75
N VAL A 64 22.42 4.79 -9.50
CA VAL A 64 22.23 3.90 -8.36
C VAL A 64 23.20 2.71 -8.42
N LEU A 65 23.37 2.09 -9.59
CA LEU A 65 24.31 0.98 -9.78
C LEU A 65 25.78 1.41 -9.61
N ALA A 66 26.11 2.67 -9.92
CA ALA A 66 27.46 3.20 -9.64
C ALA A 66 27.72 3.26 -8.12
N VAL A 67 26.70 3.62 -7.33
CA VAL A 67 26.80 3.57 -5.85
C VAL A 67 27.00 2.14 -5.37
N TYR A 68 26.27 1.16 -5.92
CA TYR A 68 26.43 -0.25 -5.54
C TYR A 68 27.82 -0.80 -5.88
N ARG A 69 28.40 -0.44 -7.04
CA ARG A 69 29.77 -0.81 -7.39
C ARG A 69 30.79 -0.23 -6.41
N ARG A 70 30.65 1.07 -6.10
CA ARG A 70 31.48 1.74 -5.08
C ARG A 70 31.33 1.06 -3.72
N ALA A 71 30.13 0.71 -3.32
CA ALA A 71 29.88 0.00 -2.07
C ALA A 71 30.63 -1.35 -2.04
N LYS A 72 30.62 -2.10 -3.14
CA LYS A 72 31.39 -3.35 -3.28
C LYS A 72 32.88 -3.14 -3.08
N GLU A 73 33.44 -2.14 -3.70
CA GLU A 73 34.88 -1.82 -3.64
C GLU A 73 35.33 -1.40 -2.24
N GLN A 74 34.46 -0.67 -1.52
CA GLN A 74 34.78 -0.07 -0.22
C GLN A 74 34.22 -0.86 0.97
N GLY A 75 33.44 -1.91 0.72
CA GLY A 75 32.83 -2.72 1.79
C GLY A 75 31.72 -2.00 2.55
N LEU A 76 30.94 -1.13 1.88
CA LEU A 76 29.91 -0.29 2.50
C LEU A 76 28.55 -1.01 2.59
N THR A 77 27.77 -0.62 3.59
CA THR A 77 26.34 -0.93 3.72
C THR A 77 25.52 0.18 3.08
N VAL A 78 24.73 -0.14 2.05
CA VAL A 78 23.82 0.79 1.40
C VAL A 78 22.39 0.45 1.80
N THR A 79 21.64 1.41 2.32
CA THR A 79 20.21 1.28 2.57
C THR A 79 19.44 2.00 1.47
N ARG A 80 18.69 1.23 0.65
CA ARG A 80 17.83 1.72 -0.41
C ARG A 80 16.39 1.79 0.10
N ILE A 81 15.91 3.00 0.36
CA ILE A 81 14.59 3.24 0.96
C ILE A 81 13.53 3.38 -0.15
N HIS A 82 12.45 2.60 -0.03
CA HIS A 82 11.28 2.60 -0.90
C HIS A 82 10.04 3.04 -0.12
N SER A 83 9.14 3.79 -0.76
CA SER A 83 7.84 4.14 -0.18
C SER A 83 6.98 2.87 0.02
N GLY A 84 6.24 2.80 1.10
CA GLY A 84 5.38 1.66 1.42
C GLY A 84 6.17 0.37 1.63
N ASP A 85 5.89 -0.64 0.83
CA ASP A 85 6.59 -1.91 0.75
C ASP A 85 7.34 -2.04 -0.58
N PRO A 86 8.62 -2.45 -0.60
CA PRO A 86 9.43 -2.55 -1.82
C PRO A 86 8.88 -3.51 -2.86
N SER A 87 8.12 -4.53 -2.45
CA SER A 87 7.56 -5.55 -3.35
C SER A 87 6.38 -5.06 -4.20
N VAL A 88 5.83 -3.86 -3.88
CA VAL A 88 4.66 -3.31 -4.57
C VAL A 88 5.03 -2.03 -5.31
N TYR A 89 5.19 -2.10 -6.64
CA TYR A 89 5.57 -0.99 -7.52
C TYR A 89 6.88 -0.28 -7.13
N GLY A 90 7.79 -1.00 -6.47
CA GLY A 90 9.05 -0.44 -5.98
C GLY A 90 10.15 -0.29 -7.06
N ALA A 91 9.97 -0.76 -8.29
CA ALA A 91 11.02 -0.84 -9.32
C ALA A 91 12.32 -1.45 -8.76
N MET A 92 12.16 -2.50 -7.96
CA MET A 92 13.26 -3.10 -7.20
C MET A 92 13.92 -4.25 -7.98
N GLN A 93 13.16 -5.01 -8.80
CA GLN A 93 13.67 -6.24 -9.41
C GLN A 93 14.92 -6.01 -10.24
N GLU A 94 14.94 -4.97 -11.08
CA GLU A 94 16.10 -4.62 -11.91
C GLU A 94 17.35 -4.27 -11.07
N GLN A 95 17.16 -3.74 -9.87
CA GLN A 95 18.24 -3.46 -8.94
C GLN A 95 18.74 -4.74 -8.25
N LEU A 96 17.83 -5.66 -7.89
CA LEU A 96 18.20 -6.98 -7.34
C LEU A 96 19.02 -7.79 -8.33
N ASP A 97 18.58 -7.86 -9.58
CA ASP A 97 19.29 -8.59 -10.65
C ASP A 97 20.74 -8.06 -10.80
N ALA A 98 20.90 -6.72 -10.79
CA ALA A 98 22.21 -6.10 -10.86
C ALA A 98 23.08 -6.34 -9.61
N VAL A 99 22.48 -6.36 -8.42
CA VAL A 99 23.20 -6.65 -7.17
C VAL A 99 23.65 -8.11 -7.13
N ASP A 100 22.85 -9.04 -7.64
CA ASP A 100 23.22 -10.45 -7.81
C ASP A 100 24.38 -10.62 -8.80
N GLU A 101 24.34 -9.94 -9.94
CA GLU A 101 25.43 -9.93 -10.92
C GLU A 101 26.74 -9.35 -10.32
N LEU A 102 26.62 -8.36 -9.45
CA LEU A 102 27.75 -7.81 -8.72
C LEU A 102 28.28 -8.74 -7.61
N GLY A 103 27.51 -9.77 -7.24
CA GLY A 103 27.86 -10.68 -6.14
C GLY A 103 27.88 -9.96 -4.77
N ILE A 104 27.00 -9.00 -4.57
CA ILE A 104 26.84 -8.28 -3.30
C ILE A 104 25.71 -8.94 -2.50
N ALA A 105 25.89 -9.16 -1.22
CA ALA A 105 24.83 -9.65 -0.34
C ALA A 105 23.71 -8.59 -0.19
N TRP A 106 22.48 -9.03 -0.24
CA TRP A 106 21.33 -8.14 -0.08
C TRP A 106 20.23 -8.73 0.82
N GLU A 107 19.35 -7.87 1.30
CA GLU A 107 18.16 -8.22 2.07
C GLU A 107 17.03 -7.29 1.72
N ILE A 108 15.80 -7.83 1.66
CA ILE A 108 14.58 -7.03 1.53
C ILE A 108 13.91 -6.96 2.90
N ILE A 109 13.63 -5.75 3.35
CA ILE A 109 12.94 -5.48 4.60
C ILE A 109 11.56 -4.93 4.27
N PRO A 110 10.49 -5.67 4.59
CA PRO A 110 9.13 -5.26 4.26
C PRO A 110 8.73 -3.98 5.01
N GLY A 111 7.81 -3.25 4.41
CA GLY A 111 7.20 -2.06 4.98
C GLY A 111 5.68 -2.14 5.03
N VAL A 112 5.04 -1.23 5.76
CA VAL A 112 3.59 -1.10 5.78
C VAL A 112 3.13 -0.49 4.47
N THR A 113 2.35 -1.24 3.69
CA THR A 113 1.79 -0.72 2.43
C THR A 113 0.73 0.35 2.69
N SER A 114 0.62 1.33 1.78
CA SER A 114 -0.45 2.34 1.81
C SER A 114 -1.86 1.74 1.78
N VAL A 115 -2.03 0.52 1.30
CA VAL A 115 -3.32 -0.21 1.33
C VAL A 115 -3.75 -0.48 2.76
N ALA A 116 -2.87 -1.06 3.57
CA ALA A 116 -3.15 -1.35 4.97
C ALA A 116 -3.37 -0.05 5.78
N ALA A 117 -2.55 0.97 5.51
CA ALA A 117 -2.69 2.28 6.16
C ALA A 117 -4.03 2.95 5.82
N THR A 118 -4.43 2.95 4.54
CA THR A 118 -5.72 3.54 4.12
C THR A 118 -6.89 2.76 4.73
N ALA A 119 -6.83 1.44 4.76
CA ALA A 119 -7.87 0.60 5.37
C ALA A 119 -7.98 0.89 6.89
N ALA A 120 -6.86 1.00 7.59
CA ALA A 120 -6.81 1.35 9.01
C ALA A 120 -7.39 2.74 9.28
N ALA A 121 -7.02 3.73 8.48
CA ALA A 121 -7.48 5.11 8.64
C ALA A 121 -9.00 5.28 8.47
N VAL A 122 -9.65 4.42 7.66
CA VAL A 122 -11.11 4.39 7.51
C VAL A 122 -11.79 3.33 8.40
N GLY A 123 -11.03 2.61 9.23
CA GLY A 123 -11.56 1.58 10.12
C GLY A 123 -12.23 0.43 9.38
N ARG A 124 -11.64 -0.05 8.26
CA ARG A 124 -12.23 -1.09 7.41
C ARG A 124 -11.32 -2.30 7.26
N GLU A 125 -11.92 -3.47 7.35
CA GLU A 125 -11.33 -4.71 6.87
C GLU A 125 -11.63 -4.86 5.37
N LEU A 126 -10.63 -5.31 4.61
CA LEU A 126 -10.75 -5.44 3.15
C LEU A 126 -11.27 -6.80 2.71
N THR A 127 -11.31 -7.77 3.63
CA THR A 127 -11.70 -9.17 3.39
C THR A 127 -12.80 -9.59 4.34
N ILE A 128 -14.05 -9.30 3.97
CA ILE A 128 -15.22 -9.61 4.81
C ILE A 128 -15.89 -10.89 4.30
N PRO A 129 -16.17 -11.89 5.16
CA PRO A 129 -16.88 -13.10 4.79
C PRO A 129 -18.17 -12.81 4.03
N GLU A 130 -18.45 -13.58 2.97
CA GLU A 130 -19.64 -13.49 2.11
C GLU A 130 -19.75 -12.20 1.27
N ILE A 131 -18.89 -11.20 1.50
CA ILE A 131 -18.88 -9.92 0.78
C ILE A 131 -17.72 -9.86 -0.23
N ALA A 132 -16.48 -9.95 0.27
CA ALA A 132 -15.27 -9.98 -0.54
C ALA A 132 -14.16 -10.69 0.23
N GLN A 133 -13.56 -11.72 -0.35
CA GLN A 133 -12.48 -12.49 0.27
C GLN A 133 -11.14 -12.34 -0.49
N SER A 134 -11.12 -11.45 -1.48
CA SER A 134 -9.94 -11.17 -2.30
C SER A 134 -9.69 -9.67 -2.35
N VAL A 135 -8.41 -9.30 -2.39
CA VAL A 135 -7.96 -7.92 -2.62
C VAL A 135 -7.03 -7.92 -3.82
N VAL A 136 -7.39 -7.15 -4.84
CA VAL A 136 -6.57 -6.99 -6.05
C VAL A 136 -5.76 -5.71 -5.96
N PHE A 137 -4.44 -5.83 -5.89
CA PHE A 137 -3.52 -4.70 -6.03
C PHE A 137 -3.22 -4.50 -7.51
N THR A 138 -3.61 -3.38 -8.06
CA THR A 138 -3.39 -3.07 -9.47
C THR A 138 -3.26 -1.57 -9.72
N ARG A 139 -3.07 -1.23 -10.97
CA ARG A 139 -3.07 0.14 -11.48
C ARG A 139 -3.81 0.22 -12.81
N MET A 140 -4.14 1.40 -13.23
CA MET A 140 -4.63 1.64 -14.59
C MET A 140 -3.46 1.86 -15.55
N ALA A 141 -3.59 1.45 -16.81
CA ALA A 141 -2.66 1.84 -17.87
C ALA A 141 -2.65 3.37 -18.03
N THR A 142 -1.47 3.98 -17.87
CA THR A 142 -1.27 5.43 -18.02
C THR A 142 -0.20 5.70 -19.08
N ARG A 143 1.03 6.04 -18.68
CA ARG A 143 2.19 6.18 -19.57
C ARG A 143 2.78 4.82 -19.96
N THR A 144 2.66 3.84 -19.07
CA THR A 144 3.11 2.47 -19.27
C THR A 144 1.89 1.56 -19.47
N PRO A 145 1.95 0.61 -20.42
CA PRO A 145 0.85 -0.33 -20.67
C PRO A 145 0.67 -1.29 -19.50
N MET A 146 -0.45 -2.00 -19.51
CA MET A 146 -0.70 -3.18 -18.68
C MET A 146 -0.48 -4.44 -19.52
N PRO A 147 -0.08 -5.55 -18.90
CA PRO A 147 -0.06 -6.85 -19.57
C PRO A 147 -1.43 -7.23 -20.13
N ALA A 148 -1.44 -8.12 -21.13
CA ALA A 148 -2.69 -8.67 -21.66
C ALA A 148 -3.46 -9.40 -20.54
N GLY A 149 -4.75 -9.12 -20.42
CA GLY A 149 -5.61 -9.70 -19.37
C GLY A 149 -5.59 -8.96 -18.02
N GLU A 150 -4.70 -7.98 -17.83
CA GLU A 150 -4.65 -7.19 -16.59
C GLU A 150 -5.22 -5.77 -16.77
N GLN A 151 -6.06 -5.54 -17.76
CA GLN A 151 -6.72 -4.25 -17.91
C GLN A 151 -7.65 -4.01 -16.72
N LEU A 152 -7.70 -2.77 -16.22
CA LEU A 152 -8.48 -2.44 -15.02
C LEU A 152 -9.94 -2.90 -15.14
N ARG A 153 -10.57 -2.68 -16.29
CA ARG A 153 -11.94 -3.10 -16.57
C ARG A 153 -12.14 -4.63 -16.50
N ASP A 154 -11.10 -5.40 -16.91
CA ASP A 154 -11.18 -6.88 -16.88
C ASP A 154 -11.05 -7.41 -15.45
N LEU A 155 -10.14 -6.85 -14.65
CA LEU A 155 -10.00 -7.16 -13.24
C LEU A 155 -11.23 -6.72 -12.42
N ALA A 156 -11.86 -5.62 -12.77
CA ALA A 156 -13.04 -5.09 -12.10
C ALA A 156 -14.26 -6.04 -12.20
N ARG A 157 -14.31 -6.92 -13.22
CA ARG A 157 -15.39 -7.93 -13.37
C ARG A 157 -15.49 -8.90 -12.19
N HIS A 158 -14.45 -9.03 -11.39
CA HIS A 158 -14.48 -9.89 -10.21
C HIS A 158 -15.33 -9.32 -9.06
N GLY A 159 -15.64 -8.01 -9.07
CA GLY A 159 -16.48 -7.36 -8.07
C GLY A 159 -15.94 -7.42 -6.64
N THR A 160 -14.65 -7.69 -6.47
CA THR A 160 -13.97 -7.84 -5.18
C THR A 160 -13.41 -6.51 -4.66
N THR A 161 -12.67 -6.50 -3.56
CA THR A 161 -11.95 -5.30 -3.13
C THR A 161 -10.76 -5.03 -4.04
N MET A 162 -10.60 -3.80 -4.51
CA MET A 162 -9.44 -3.38 -5.32
C MET A 162 -8.71 -2.22 -4.67
N ALA A 163 -7.39 -2.27 -4.71
CA ALA A 163 -6.48 -1.19 -4.32
C ALA A 163 -5.74 -0.68 -5.56
N LEU A 164 -6.01 0.56 -5.94
CA LEU A 164 -5.62 1.15 -7.21
C LEU A 164 -4.49 2.16 -6.99
N PHE A 165 -3.29 1.76 -7.35
CA PHE A 165 -2.08 2.57 -7.31
C PHE A 165 -1.94 3.41 -8.59
N LEU A 166 -1.20 4.51 -8.54
CA LEU A 166 -0.73 5.29 -9.72
C LEU A 166 -1.84 5.70 -10.71
N SER A 167 -3.10 5.75 -10.28
CA SER A 167 -4.27 5.89 -11.18
C SER A 167 -5.01 7.23 -11.04
N ALA A 168 -4.77 8.00 -9.98
CA ALA A 168 -5.49 9.23 -9.66
C ALA A 168 -5.28 10.38 -10.69
N ALA A 169 -4.19 10.34 -11.47
CA ALA A 169 -3.91 11.35 -12.49
C ALA A 169 -4.93 11.38 -13.67
N ARG A 170 -5.76 10.35 -13.83
CA ARG A 170 -6.78 10.26 -14.88
C ARG A 170 -8.14 9.84 -14.28
N PRO A 171 -8.74 10.66 -13.43
CA PRO A 171 -9.88 10.26 -12.60
C PRO A 171 -11.12 9.88 -13.43
N ASN A 172 -11.41 10.57 -14.54
CA ASN A 172 -12.56 10.22 -15.40
C ASN A 172 -12.39 8.82 -16.00
N ARG A 173 -11.22 8.53 -16.54
CA ARG A 173 -10.94 7.22 -17.13
C ARG A 173 -10.97 6.12 -16.06
N LEU A 174 -10.42 6.40 -14.87
CA LEU A 174 -10.46 5.48 -13.73
C LEU A 174 -11.91 5.09 -13.39
N GLN A 175 -12.79 6.07 -13.22
CA GLN A 175 -14.20 5.84 -12.92
C GLN A 175 -14.89 5.06 -14.05
N THR A 176 -14.66 5.44 -15.31
CA THR A 176 -15.27 4.79 -16.48
C THR A 176 -14.86 3.32 -16.57
N GLU A 177 -13.55 3.00 -16.44
CA GLU A 177 -13.09 1.60 -16.54
C GLU A 177 -13.63 0.71 -15.41
N LEU A 178 -13.85 1.26 -14.21
CA LEU A 178 -14.47 0.52 -13.10
C LEU A 178 -15.97 0.25 -13.35
N LEU A 179 -16.71 1.26 -13.82
CA LEU A 179 -18.12 1.10 -14.18
C LEU A 179 -18.31 0.11 -15.36
N GLU A 180 -17.50 0.23 -16.41
CA GLU A 180 -17.52 -0.70 -17.56
C GLU A 180 -17.09 -2.12 -17.15
N GLY A 181 -16.31 -2.25 -16.09
CA GLY A 181 -15.90 -3.50 -15.48
C GLY A 181 -16.98 -4.16 -14.64
N GLY A 182 -18.12 -3.46 -14.37
CA GLY A 182 -19.27 -4.06 -13.71
C GLY A 182 -19.49 -3.63 -12.25
N TYR A 183 -18.67 -2.75 -11.69
CA TYR A 183 -19.04 -2.13 -10.41
C TYR A 183 -20.25 -1.21 -10.58
N GLY A 184 -21.19 -1.26 -9.61
CA GLY A 184 -22.32 -0.36 -9.58
C GLY A 184 -21.93 1.10 -9.30
N PRO A 185 -22.72 2.08 -9.75
CA PRO A 185 -22.41 3.50 -9.51
C PRO A 185 -22.36 3.88 -8.02
N ASP A 186 -23.04 3.12 -7.18
CA ASP A 186 -23.08 3.26 -5.72
C ASP A 186 -21.98 2.51 -4.97
N THR A 187 -21.11 1.78 -5.68
CA THR A 187 -19.99 1.04 -5.07
C THR A 187 -19.14 1.99 -4.23
N PRO A 188 -18.87 1.66 -2.96
CA PRO A 188 -18.06 2.51 -2.09
C PRO A 188 -16.60 2.58 -2.54
N CYS A 189 -16.07 3.80 -2.48
CA CYS A 189 -14.70 4.13 -2.78
C CYS A 189 -14.07 4.93 -1.62
N VAL A 190 -12.77 4.76 -1.44
CA VAL A 190 -11.95 5.60 -0.55
C VAL A 190 -10.81 6.18 -1.35
N VAL A 191 -10.65 7.51 -1.29
CA VAL A 191 -9.50 8.22 -1.85
C VAL A 191 -8.60 8.63 -0.68
N GLY A 192 -7.45 7.97 -0.54
CA GLY A 192 -6.43 8.30 0.46
C GLY A 192 -5.27 9.04 -0.19
N TYR A 193 -5.05 10.28 0.19
CA TYR A 193 -3.92 11.10 -0.22
C TYR A 193 -2.96 11.26 0.94
N ARG A 194 -1.68 10.97 0.71
CA ARG A 194 -0.62 11.06 1.72
C ARG A 194 -1.01 10.46 3.06
N VAL A 195 -1.55 9.25 3.02
CA VAL A 195 -2.01 8.56 4.24
C VAL A 195 -0.87 8.44 5.23
N SER A 196 -1.14 8.80 6.48
CA SER A 196 -0.21 8.94 7.61
C SER A 196 0.80 10.10 7.54
N TRP A 197 0.73 10.96 6.53
CA TRP A 197 1.51 12.20 6.48
C TRP A 197 0.79 13.32 7.26
N PRO A 198 1.50 14.39 7.67
CA PRO A 198 0.86 15.52 8.38
C PRO A 198 -0.25 16.22 7.60
N ASP A 199 -0.22 16.15 6.26
CA ASP A 199 -1.23 16.72 5.36
C ASP A 199 -2.13 15.65 4.73
N GLU A 200 -2.34 14.54 5.44
CA GLU A 200 -3.26 13.47 5.06
C GLU A 200 -4.65 13.99 4.70
N ARG A 201 -5.21 13.45 3.63
CA ARG A 201 -6.62 13.66 3.29
C ARG A 201 -7.25 12.34 2.88
N ILE A 202 -8.34 11.98 3.55
CA ILE A 202 -9.10 10.75 3.27
C ILE A 202 -10.55 11.11 3.02
N VAL A 203 -11.08 10.67 1.88
CA VAL A 203 -12.46 10.92 1.50
C VAL A 203 -13.11 9.62 1.06
N THR A 204 -14.27 9.33 1.64
CA THR A 204 -15.14 8.24 1.19
C THR A 204 -16.19 8.80 0.25
N CYS A 205 -16.43 8.15 -0.88
CA CYS A 205 -17.43 8.55 -1.87
C CYS A 205 -18.02 7.32 -2.57
N ARG A 206 -19.03 7.54 -3.38
CA ARG A 206 -19.56 6.54 -4.31
C ARG A 206 -18.70 6.50 -5.58
N LEU A 207 -18.75 5.41 -6.32
CA LEU A 207 -17.99 5.28 -7.57
C LEU A 207 -18.40 6.31 -8.63
N ASP A 208 -19.67 6.66 -8.73
CA ASP A 208 -20.15 7.70 -9.67
C ASP A 208 -19.66 9.12 -9.32
N GLU A 209 -19.18 9.34 -8.09
CA GLU A 209 -18.60 10.58 -7.59
C GLU A 209 -17.05 10.58 -7.58
N LEU A 210 -16.42 9.43 -7.79
CA LEU A 210 -14.98 9.25 -7.63
C LEU A 210 -14.15 10.27 -8.41
N ALA A 211 -14.48 10.49 -9.69
CA ALA A 211 -13.74 11.41 -10.53
C ALA A 211 -13.88 12.88 -10.07
N ALA A 212 -15.05 13.26 -9.60
CA ALA A 212 -15.28 14.60 -9.02
C ALA A 212 -14.51 14.78 -7.72
N THR A 213 -14.54 13.77 -6.85
CA THR A 213 -13.83 13.76 -5.56
C THR A 213 -12.32 13.92 -5.76
N ILE A 214 -11.70 13.15 -6.66
CA ILE A 214 -10.25 13.27 -6.93
C ILE A 214 -9.90 14.65 -7.48
N ARG A 215 -10.74 15.23 -8.36
CA ARG A 215 -10.52 16.58 -8.88
C ARG A 215 -10.65 17.66 -7.80
N GLN A 216 -11.64 17.54 -6.91
CA GLN A 216 -11.81 18.48 -5.78
C GLN A 216 -10.61 18.46 -4.82
N LEU A 217 -10.04 17.28 -4.60
CA LEU A 217 -8.83 17.13 -3.80
C LEU A 217 -7.59 17.69 -4.49
N GLN A 218 -7.62 17.93 -5.81
CA GLN A 218 -6.51 18.40 -6.62
C GLN A 218 -5.24 17.52 -6.51
N VAL A 219 -5.44 16.19 -6.39
CA VAL A 219 -4.36 15.22 -6.17
C VAL A 219 -4.11 14.39 -7.43
N THR A 220 -2.84 14.06 -7.69
CA THR A 220 -2.42 13.23 -8.83
C THR A 220 -1.35 12.21 -8.43
N MET A 221 -0.57 12.49 -7.40
CA MET A 221 0.47 11.65 -6.84
C MET A 221 0.13 11.31 -5.38
N HIS A 222 0.85 10.37 -4.78
CA HIS A 222 0.67 9.96 -3.38
C HIS A 222 -0.78 9.59 -3.03
N THR A 223 -1.51 9.08 -4.02
CA THR A 223 -2.93 8.77 -3.88
C THR A 223 -3.18 7.29 -4.12
N LEU A 224 -3.81 6.67 -3.15
CA LEU A 224 -4.38 5.32 -3.26
C LEU A 224 -5.89 5.44 -3.37
N VAL A 225 -6.51 4.64 -4.24
CA VAL A 225 -7.96 4.50 -4.30
C VAL A 225 -8.33 3.07 -3.94
N LEU A 226 -9.16 2.90 -2.90
CA LEU A 226 -9.80 1.62 -2.59
C LEU A 226 -11.20 1.62 -3.19
N VAL A 227 -11.61 0.49 -3.74
CA VAL A 227 -12.94 0.28 -4.33
C VAL A 227 -13.45 -1.10 -3.94
N GLY A 228 -14.72 -1.20 -3.61
CA GLY A 228 -15.36 -2.50 -3.42
C GLY A 228 -16.36 -2.56 -2.27
N PRO A 229 -17.21 -3.60 -2.25
CA PRO A 229 -18.33 -3.70 -1.31
C PRO A 229 -17.86 -3.83 0.15
N ALA A 230 -16.68 -4.36 0.42
CA ALA A 230 -16.15 -4.48 1.78
C ALA A 230 -15.99 -3.12 2.49
N LEU A 231 -15.77 -2.04 1.73
CA LEU A 231 -15.55 -0.70 2.29
C LEU A 231 -16.79 -0.11 3.01
N HIS A 232 -17.98 -0.64 2.76
CA HIS A 232 -19.21 -0.18 3.41
C HIS A 232 -19.96 -1.32 4.13
N ALA A 233 -19.49 -2.56 3.97
CA ALA A 233 -20.17 -3.71 4.53
C ALA A 233 -20.22 -3.64 6.08
N ARG A 234 -21.37 -3.98 6.64
CA ARG A 234 -21.54 -4.26 8.06
C ARG A 234 -21.63 -5.76 8.25
N GLY A 235 -20.78 -6.24 9.11
CA GLY A 235 -20.41 -7.54 9.48
C GLY A 235 -21.33 -8.72 9.19
N THR A 236 -20.94 -9.55 8.27
CA THR A 236 -21.21 -10.98 8.38
C THR A 236 -20.28 -11.55 9.46
N ARG A 237 -20.85 -12.36 10.35
CA ARG A 237 -20.07 -12.96 11.43
C ARG A 237 -19.08 -13.95 10.84
N SER A 238 -17.80 -13.78 11.14
CA SER A 238 -16.80 -14.78 10.80
C SER A 238 -17.12 -16.09 11.53
N ASN A 239 -17.12 -17.20 10.81
CA ASN A 239 -17.26 -18.54 11.40
C ASN A 239 -16.16 -18.82 12.43
N LEU A 240 -14.98 -18.20 12.29
CA LEU A 240 -13.86 -18.36 13.22
C LEU A 240 -14.27 -18.10 14.69
N TYR A 241 -15.14 -17.11 14.92
CA TYR A 241 -15.62 -16.77 16.25
C TYR A 241 -17.00 -17.41 16.60
N SER A 242 -17.55 -18.22 15.70
CA SER A 242 -18.77 -18.94 15.99
C SER A 242 -18.52 -20.01 17.07
N PRO A 243 -19.33 -20.10 18.14
CA PRO A 243 -19.21 -21.18 19.11
C PRO A 243 -19.46 -22.57 18.50
N ALA A 244 -20.23 -22.64 17.41
CA ALA A 244 -20.49 -23.90 16.68
C ALA A 244 -19.35 -24.33 15.75
N PHE A 245 -18.32 -23.48 15.56
CA PHE A 245 -17.19 -23.76 14.67
C PHE A 245 -16.01 -24.36 15.45
N ALA A 246 -15.61 -25.57 15.09
CA ALA A 246 -14.40 -26.21 15.61
C ALA A 246 -13.17 -25.82 14.78
N HIS A 247 -12.05 -25.55 15.43
CA HIS A 247 -10.75 -25.42 14.80
C HIS A 247 -9.66 -26.01 15.68
N THR A 248 -8.42 -26.09 15.19
CA THR A 248 -7.29 -26.77 15.85
C THR A 248 -7.14 -26.48 17.35
N TYR A 249 -7.46 -25.29 17.81
CA TYR A 249 -7.28 -24.85 19.20
C TYR A 249 -8.58 -24.72 19.99
N ARG A 250 -9.76 -24.93 19.37
CA ARG A 250 -11.05 -24.77 20.02
C ARG A 250 -12.08 -25.74 19.46
N PRO A 251 -12.61 -26.68 20.26
CA PRO A 251 -13.74 -27.52 19.85
C PRO A 251 -15.01 -26.67 19.69
N ALA A 252 -15.98 -27.16 18.91
CA ALA A 252 -17.31 -26.60 18.90
C ALA A 252 -17.96 -26.77 20.29
N ARG A 253 -18.84 -25.84 20.68
CA ARG A 253 -19.62 -25.92 21.92
C ARG A 253 -20.98 -26.53 21.63
N ASP A 254 -21.41 -27.47 22.42
CA ASP A 254 -22.70 -28.16 22.26
C ASP A 254 -23.90 -27.24 22.56
N ASP A 255 -23.68 -26.15 23.35
CA ASP A 255 -24.67 -25.14 23.73
C ASP A 255 -24.82 -24.01 22.70
N ALA A 256 -24.22 -24.17 21.51
CA ALA A 256 -24.16 -23.16 20.46
C ALA A 256 -25.49 -22.94 19.70
N ALA A 257 -26.64 -23.38 20.24
CA ALA A 257 -27.95 -23.07 19.68
C ALA A 257 -28.19 -21.56 19.69
N ALA A 258 -28.05 -20.96 18.51
CA ALA A 258 -28.59 -19.65 18.15
C ALA A 258 -28.11 -18.42 18.95
N ALA A 259 -26.81 -18.14 18.95
CA ALA A 259 -26.38 -16.76 19.17
C ALA A 259 -26.54 -15.98 17.86
N HIS A 260 -27.77 -15.61 17.53
CA HIS A 260 -28.07 -14.65 16.47
C HIS A 260 -27.54 -13.28 16.90
N VAL A 261 -26.52 -12.77 16.24
CA VAL A 261 -26.14 -11.37 16.39
C VAL A 261 -27.11 -10.57 15.53
N PRO A 262 -27.96 -9.72 16.13
CA PRO A 262 -28.89 -8.92 15.35
C PRO A 262 -28.11 -8.01 14.38
N ALA A 263 -28.59 -7.90 13.14
CA ALA A 263 -28.12 -6.90 12.20
C ALA A 263 -28.28 -5.51 12.84
N ILE A 264 -27.19 -4.75 12.91
CA ILE A 264 -27.26 -3.37 13.41
C ILE A 264 -27.96 -2.53 12.34
N ALA A 265 -29.06 -1.89 12.73
CA ALA A 265 -29.87 -1.07 11.84
C ALA A 265 -29.07 0.08 11.20
N ASP A 266 -29.41 0.38 9.94
CA ASP A 266 -28.83 1.47 9.16
C ASP A 266 -29.14 2.84 9.79
N ASP A 267 -28.15 3.43 10.43
CA ASP A 267 -28.16 4.87 10.74
C ASP A 267 -26.73 5.41 10.61
N LEU A 268 -26.41 5.89 9.41
CA LEU A 268 -25.12 6.54 9.12
C LEU A 268 -25.37 8.01 8.81
N GLY A 269 -25.42 8.83 9.85
CA GLY A 269 -25.08 10.24 9.73
C GLY A 269 -23.63 10.39 9.27
N THR A 270 -23.45 11.18 8.23
CA THR A 270 -22.16 11.61 7.68
C THR A 270 -21.32 12.25 8.78
N GLN A 271 -20.34 11.54 9.32
CA GLN A 271 -19.34 12.15 10.18
C GLN A 271 -18.08 12.40 9.36
N ALA A 272 -17.80 13.68 9.12
CA ALA A 272 -16.49 14.13 8.69
C ALA A 272 -15.51 13.90 9.85
N VAL A 273 -14.50 13.09 9.62
CA VAL A 273 -13.38 12.96 10.54
C VAL A 273 -12.46 14.15 10.28
N THR A 274 -12.56 15.18 11.13
CA THR A 274 -11.55 16.24 11.23
C THR A 274 -10.59 15.86 12.34
N SER A 275 -9.35 15.66 11.99
CA SER A 275 -8.21 15.64 12.91
C SER A 275 -7.63 17.03 13.06
#